data_6a10ce952a530ecc401ac5a7a2093134
#
_entry.id   6a10ce952a530ecc401ac5a7a2093134
#
_cell.length_a   1.000
_cell.length_b   1.000
_cell.length_c   1.000
_cell.angle_alpha   90.00
_cell.angle_beta   90.00
_cell.angle_gamma   90.00
#
_symmetry.space_group_name_H-M   'P 1'
#
loop_
_entity.id
_entity.type
_entity.pdbx_description
1 polymer ?
#
loop_
_entity_poly.entity_id
_entity_poly.type
_entity_poly.pdbx_seq_one_letter_code
_entity_poly.pdbx_strand_id
1 'polypeptide(L)'
;MRSLLVKSLAGGALLFLALALNAQDYGRYRDNDRYYDRDDRGYRRGGSPIERVESDLSYAASSAYSRGERNRVEKARHELGEFERSWNAGRFNRHDLDDSIAAIQKVIDHNRLDDRARSVLWNDVQRLRDFRADYERRGYPRY
;
A
#
# COMPACT_ATOMS: atom_id res chain seq x y z
N MET A 1 4.49 -71.92 11.67
CA MET A 1 5.21 -71.75 10.38
C MET A 1 4.93 -70.33 9.85
N ARG A 2 5.89 -69.54 10.00
CA ARG A 2 6.46 -68.47 9.16
C ARG A 2 5.46 -67.72 8.29
N SER A 3 5.25 -66.50 8.64
CA SER A 3 4.73 -65.52 7.77
C SER A 3 5.46 -64.19 7.84
N LEU A 4 5.70 -63.64 6.72
CA LEU A 4 6.53 -62.47 6.51
C LEU A 4 5.68 -61.19 6.48
N LEU A 5 6.08 -60.29 7.30
CA LEU A 5 5.72 -58.87 7.28
C LEU A 5 6.34 -58.18 6.05
N VAL A 6 5.51 -57.54 5.25
CA VAL A 6 5.97 -56.54 4.29
C VAL A 6 5.45 -55.18 4.75
N LYS A 7 6.37 -54.37 5.26
CA LYS A 7 6.13 -52.96 5.55
C LYS A 7 6.24 -52.18 4.26
N SER A 8 5.17 -51.58 3.82
CA SER A 8 5.15 -50.63 2.73
C SER A 8 5.45 -49.21 3.27
N LEU A 9 6.60 -48.70 2.95
CA LEU A 9 7.02 -47.31 3.10
C LEU A 9 6.71 -46.62 1.78
N ALA A 10 5.61 -45.87 1.71
CA ALA A 10 5.39 -44.91 0.64
C ALA A 10 4.45 -43.82 1.14
N GLY A 11 4.98 -42.67 1.46
CA GLY A 11 4.14 -41.54 1.92
C GLY A 11 4.95 -40.36 2.42
N GLY A 12 5.71 -39.71 1.55
CA GLY A 12 6.46 -38.57 2.02
C GLY A 12 7.12 -37.76 0.91
N ALA A 13 6.36 -37.34 -0.10
CA ALA A 13 6.95 -36.43 -1.10
C ALA A 13 5.87 -35.70 -1.90
N LEU A 14 4.99 -34.92 -1.26
CA LEU A 14 4.05 -34.06 -1.99
C LEU A 14 3.60 -32.82 -1.18
N LEU A 15 4.53 -32.15 -0.49
CA LEU A 15 4.18 -30.93 0.28
C LEU A 15 5.13 -29.76 0.06
N PHE A 16 5.90 -29.70 -1.04
CA PHE A 16 6.80 -28.56 -1.31
C PHE A 16 6.60 -27.85 -2.64
N LEU A 17 5.46 -27.99 -3.29
CA LEU A 17 5.21 -27.38 -4.61
C LEU A 17 4.17 -26.23 -4.60
N ALA A 18 3.70 -25.81 -3.44
CA ALA A 18 2.65 -24.77 -3.37
C ALA A 18 3.14 -23.36 -2.98
N LEU A 19 4.45 -23.16 -2.75
CA LEU A 19 4.98 -21.85 -2.33
C LEU A 19 5.74 -21.07 -3.41
N ALA A 20 5.86 -21.61 -4.63
CA ALA A 20 6.63 -20.97 -5.70
C ALA A 20 5.78 -20.13 -6.68
N LEU A 21 4.45 -20.11 -6.56
CA LEU A 21 3.57 -19.43 -7.52
C LEU A 21 3.20 -17.99 -7.16
N ASN A 22 3.52 -17.53 -5.94
CA ASN A 22 3.23 -16.14 -5.56
C ASN A 22 4.41 -15.17 -5.74
N ALA A 23 5.58 -15.65 -6.15
CA ALA A 23 6.76 -14.79 -6.31
C ALA A 23 6.92 -14.20 -7.72
N GLN A 24 6.11 -14.61 -8.71
CA GLN A 24 6.30 -14.18 -10.10
C GLN A 24 5.47 -12.96 -10.51
N ASP A 25 4.48 -12.54 -9.72
CA ASP A 25 3.63 -11.41 -10.10
C ASP A 25 4.16 -10.05 -9.61
N TYR A 26 5.11 -10.04 -8.68
CA TYR A 26 5.76 -8.79 -8.23
C TYR A 26 6.77 -8.22 -9.22
N GLY A 27 7.21 -8.98 -10.22
CA GLY A 27 8.22 -8.54 -11.20
C GLY A 27 7.66 -7.67 -12.33
N ARG A 28 6.36 -7.69 -12.59
CA ARG A 28 5.75 -6.95 -13.73
C ARG A 28 5.45 -5.48 -13.45
N TYR A 29 5.43 -5.08 -12.16
CA TYR A 29 5.19 -3.69 -11.79
C TYR A 29 6.43 -2.79 -11.89
N ARG A 30 7.62 -3.39 -12.06
CA ARG A 30 8.90 -2.65 -12.05
C ARG A 30 9.23 -1.92 -13.35
N ASP A 31 8.62 -2.29 -14.48
CA ASP A 31 8.89 -1.65 -15.77
C ASP A 31 8.02 -0.42 -16.06
N ASN A 32 6.96 -0.19 -15.26
CA ASN A 32 6.13 1.00 -15.41
C ASN A 32 6.68 2.24 -14.68
N ASP A 33 7.71 2.07 -13.83
CA ASP A 33 8.32 3.17 -13.06
C ASP A 33 9.03 4.20 -13.97
N ARG A 34 9.43 3.82 -15.19
CA ARG A 34 10.08 4.75 -16.13
C ARG A 34 9.15 5.76 -16.78
N TYR A 35 7.83 5.52 -16.76
CA TYR A 35 6.88 6.43 -17.39
C TYR A 35 6.45 7.54 -16.43
N TYR A 36 6.52 7.31 -15.12
CA TYR A 36 6.07 8.26 -14.08
C TYR A 36 7.20 9.13 -13.51
N ASP A 37 8.48 8.76 -13.73
CA ASP A 37 9.64 9.55 -13.26
C ASP A 37 9.78 10.92 -13.98
N ARG A 38 8.97 11.15 -15.02
CA ARG A 38 8.95 12.41 -15.74
C ARG A 38 8.14 13.51 -15.03
N ASP A 39 7.20 13.13 -14.20
CA ASP A 39 6.34 14.07 -13.46
C ASP A 39 6.96 14.55 -12.16
N ASP A 40 7.96 13.84 -11.61
CA ASP A 40 8.63 14.22 -10.36
C ASP A 40 9.44 15.54 -10.45
N ARG A 41 9.77 15.99 -11.65
CA ARG A 41 10.43 17.31 -11.82
C ARG A 41 9.49 18.50 -11.61
N GLY A 42 8.18 18.28 -11.58
CA GLY A 42 7.15 19.26 -11.24
C GLY A 42 7.01 19.52 -9.73
N TYR A 43 7.52 18.61 -8.90
CA TYR A 43 7.33 18.61 -7.45
C TYR A 43 8.08 19.69 -6.67
N ARG A 44 9.02 20.38 -7.28
CA ARG A 44 9.69 21.54 -6.64
C ARG A 44 8.84 22.82 -6.64
N ARG A 45 7.62 22.78 -7.19
CA ARG A 45 6.64 23.88 -7.14
C ARG A 45 5.36 23.44 -6.43
N GLY A 46 5.42 23.23 -5.10
CA GLY A 46 4.39 23.68 -4.18
C GLY A 46 3.10 22.90 -4.08
N GLY A 47 3.09 21.55 -4.04
CA GLY A 47 1.97 20.82 -3.51
C GLY A 47 2.43 19.95 -2.33
N SER A 48 1.67 19.93 -1.23
CA SER A 48 1.90 18.97 -0.15
C SER A 48 1.75 17.57 -0.72
N PRO A 49 2.60 16.59 -0.34
CA PRO A 49 2.37 15.18 -0.70
C PRO A 49 0.98 14.69 -0.28
N ILE A 50 0.38 15.30 0.74
CA ILE A 50 -0.96 15.00 1.25
C ILE A 50 -2.05 15.42 0.24
N GLU A 51 -1.98 16.64 -0.33
CA GLU A 51 -2.97 17.15 -1.32
C GLU A 51 -3.09 16.23 -2.53
N ARG A 52 -1.97 15.65 -2.95
CA ARG A 52 -1.97 14.70 -4.08
C ARG A 52 -2.68 13.41 -3.71
N VAL A 53 -2.36 12.83 -2.57
CA VAL A 53 -3.02 11.59 -2.09
C VAL A 53 -4.53 11.81 -1.98
N GLU A 54 -4.98 12.98 -1.53
CA GLU A 54 -6.40 13.31 -1.46
C GLU A 54 -7.06 13.35 -2.86
N SER A 55 -6.37 13.95 -3.84
CA SER A 55 -6.82 13.96 -5.23
C SER A 55 -6.94 12.54 -5.80
N ASP A 56 -5.95 11.69 -5.56
CA ASP A 56 -5.93 10.31 -6.06
C ASP A 56 -6.97 9.42 -5.37
N LEU A 57 -7.24 9.64 -4.08
CA LEU A 57 -8.36 9.03 -3.37
C LEU A 57 -9.71 9.51 -3.92
N SER A 58 -9.83 10.77 -4.30
CA SER A 58 -11.05 11.31 -4.92
C SER A 58 -11.31 10.68 -6.28
N TYR A 59 -10.26 10.46 -7.07
CA TYR A 59 -10.35 9.70 -8.31
C TYR A 59 -10.81 8.25 -8.06
N ALA A 60 -10.22 7.56 -7.10
CA ALA A 60 -10.62 6.21 -6.72
C ALA A 60 -12.07 6.15 -6.21
N ALA A 61 -12.56 7.19 -5.52
CA ALA A 61 -13.95 7.30 -5.08
C ALA A 61 -14.92 7.36 -6.25
N SER A 62 -14.57 8.07 -7.35
CA SER A 62 -15.44 8.21 -8.52
C SER A 62 -15.70 6.89 -9.23
N SER A 63 -14.81 5.91 -9.08
CA SER A 63 -14.92 4.56 -9.65
C SER A 63 -15.47 3.52 -8.66
N ALA A 64 -15.83 3.91 -7.44
CA ALA A 64 -16.33 2.98 -6.42
C ALA A 64 -17.76 2.54 -6.69
N TYR A 65 -17.95 1.26 -6.97
CA TYR A 65 -19.25 0.67 -7.33
C TYR A 65 -20.15 0.36 -6.13
N SER A 66 -19.56 -0.04 -5.01
CA SER A 66 -20.31 -0.49 -3.85
C SER A 66 -20.24 0.52 -2.70
N ARG A 67 -21.22 0.42 -1.78
CA ARG A 67 -21.19 1.19 -0.53
C ARG A 67 -19.94 0.86 0.31
N GLY A 68 -19.54 -0.41 0.32
CA GLY A 68 -18.35 -0.84 1.06
C GLY A 68 -17.05 -0.22 0.49
N GLU A 69 -16.96 -0.09 -0.84
CA GLU A 69 -15.82 0.56 -1.49
C GLU A 69 -15.79 2.06 -1.17
N ARG A 70 -16.92 2.74 -1.26
CA ARG A 70 -17.02 4.16 -0.88
C ARG A 70 -16.64 4.39 0.58
N ASN A 71 -17.13 3.56 1.50
CA ASN A 71 -16.82 3.69 2.91
C ASN A 71 -15.31 3.51 3.20
N ARG A 72 -14.61 2.62 2.45
CA ARG A 72 -13.15 2.48 2.60
C ARG A 72 -12.40 3.71 2.13
N VAL A 73 -12.81 4.30 1.00
CA VAL A 73 -12.21 5.55 0.51
C VAL A 73 -12.46 6.70 1.48
N GLU A 74 -13.69 6.87 1.96
CA GLU A 74 -14.01 7.91 2.95
C GLU A 74 -13.21 7.72 4.25
N LYS A 75 -13.02 6.47 4.70
CA LYS A 75 -12.16 6.21 5.85
C LYS A 75 -10.71 6.61 5.56
N ALA A 76 -10.16 6.28 4.40
CA ALA A 76 -8.80 6.67 4.04
C ALA A 76 -8.62 8.20 3.99
N ARG A 77 -9.61 8.92 3.46
CA ARG A 77 -9.62 10.38 3.46
C ARG A 77 -9.71 10.97 4.86
N HIS A 78 -10.51 10.37 5.72
CA HIS A 78 -10.63 10.80 7.12
C HIS A 78 -9.29 10.67 7.87
N GLU A 79 -8.64 9.51 7.81
CA GLU A 79 -7.35 9.28 8.46
C GLU A 79 -6.26 10.22 7.92
N LEU A 80 -6.24 10.42 6.57
CA LEU A 80 -5.32 11.37 5.96
C LEU A 80 -5.55 12.81 6.46
N GLY A 81 -6.81 13.22 6.62
CA GLY A 81 -7.17 14.53 7.14
C GLY A 81 -6.79 14.71 8.62
N GLU A 82 -6.82 13.65 9.45
CA GLU A 82 -6.31 13.69 10.82
C GLU A 82 -4.80 13.96 10.84
N PHE A 83 -4.05 13.22 10.01
CA PHE A 83 -2.61 13.44 9.87
C PHE A 83 -2.31 14.86 9.36
N GLU A 84 -3.02 15.33 8.33
CA GLU A 84 -2.85 16.67 7.78
C GLU A 84 -3.07 17.77 8.81
N ARG A 85 -4.11 17.66 9.63
CA ARG A 85 -4.38 18.62 10.72
C ARG A 85 -3.24 18.66 11.74
N SER A 86 -2.72 17.50 12.14
CA SER A 86 -1.57 17.40 13.03
C SER A 86 -0.32 18.03 12.41
N TRP A 87 -0.09 17.75 11.13
CA TRP A 87 1.04 18.29 10.36
C TRP A 87 0.97 19.81 10.20
N ASN A 88 -0.18 20.36 9.82
CA ASN A 88 -0.40 21.80 9.67
C ASN A 88 -0.30 22.55 11.01
N ALA A 89 -0.53 21.87 12.13
CA ALA A 89 -0.27 22.38 13.47
C ALA A 89 1.21 22.26 13.90
N GLY A 90 2.13 21.89 12.99
CA GLY A 90 3.56 21.75 13.25
C GLY A 90 3.92 20.50 14.06
N ARG A 91 3.02 19.53 14.16
CA ARG A 91 3.22 18.28 14.89
C ARG A 91 3.22 17.10 13.94
N PHE A 92 4.30 16.34 13.97
CA PHE A 92 4.33 15.05 13.29
C PHE A 92 3.72 13.96 14.18
N ASN A 93 2.53 13.50 13.81
CA ASN A 93 1.90 12.36 14.46
C ASN A 93 2.12 11.09 13.62
N ARG A 94 3.03 10.25 14.10
CA ARG A 94 3.35 8.98 13.43
C ARG A 94 2.14 8.05 13.36
N HIS A 95 1.34 8.00 14.41
CA HIS A 95 0.17 7.11 14.48
C HIS A 95 -0.85 7.47 13.40
N ASP A 96 -1.20 8.76 13.28
CA ASP A 96 -2.13 9.24 12.26
C ASP A 96 -1.60 8.94 10.83
N LEU A 97 -0.27 9.05 10.62
CA LEU A 97 0.34 8.71 9.34
C LEU A 97 0.27 7.20 9.05
N ASP A 98 0.54 6.35 10.06
CA ASP A 98 0.46 4.90 9.92
C ASP A 98 -0.97 4.44 9.66
N ASP A 99 -1.97 5.07 10.31
CA ASP A 99 -3.39 4.79 10.08
C ASP A 99 -3.83 5.22 8.67
N SER A 100 -3.36 6.38 8.18
CA SER A 100 -3.57 6.84 6.81
C SER A 100 -3.02 5.82 5.79
N ILE A 101 -1.78 5.39 5.96
CA ILE A 101 -1.13 4.39 5.10
C ILE A 101 -1.94 3.08 5.11
N ALA A 102 -2.35 2.60 6.29
CA ALA A 102 -3.11 1.36 6.42
C ALA A 102 -4.52 1.48 5.79
N ALA A 103 -5.17 2.62 5.88
CA ALA A 103 -6.48 2.84 5.29
C ALA A 103 -6.40 2.90 3.76
N ILE A 104 -5.39 3.58 3.19
CA ILE A 104 -5.14 3.61 1.74
C ILE A 104 -4.82 2.21 1.23
N GLN A 105 -3.99 1.45 1.95
CA GLN A 105 -3.68 0.06 1.59
C GLN A 105 -4.95 -0.80 1.52
N LYS A 106 -5.91 -0.62 2.44
CA LYS A 106 -7.21 -1.32 2.39
C LYS A 106 -8.04 -0.94 1.17
N VAL A 107 -7.96 0.30 0.68
CA VAL A 107 -8.59 0.70 -0.59
C VAL A 107 -7.97 -0.07 -1.75
N ILE A 108 -6.64 -0.13 -1.82
CA ILE A 108 -5.90 -0.84 -2.88
C ILE A 108 -6.27 -2.34 -2.90
N ASP A 109 -6.32 -2.97 -1.73
CA ASP A 109 -6.50 -4.43 -1.59
C ASP A 109 -7.94 -4.88 -1.82
N HIS A 110 -8.93 -4.04 -1.48
CA HIS A 110 -10.33 -4.48 -1.39
C HIS A 110 -11.31 -3.73 -2.30
N ASN A 111 -10.86 -2.69 -3.02
CA ASN A 111 -11.70 -2.01 -4.00
C ASN A 111 -11.40 -2.51 -5.42
N ARG A 112 -12.43 -2.46 -6.28
CA ARG A 112 -12.28 -2.67 -7.72
C ARG A 112 -11.73 -1.40 -8.36
N LEU A 113 -10.42 -1.27 -8.32
CA LEU A 113 -9.71 -0.14 -8.92
C LEU A 113 -9.27 -0.51 -10.33
N ASP A 114 -9.30 0.46 -11.24
CA ASP A 114 -8.58 0.34 -12.49
C ASP A 114 -7.05 0.34 -12.24
N ASP A 115 -6.27 -0.06 -13.25
CA ASP A 115 -4.82 -0.18 -13.12
C ASP A 115 -4.15 1.15 -12.77
N ARG A 116 -4.69 2.27 -13.30
CA ARG A 116 -4.18 3.60 -13.02
C ARG A 116 -4.43 3.99 -11.56
N ALA A 117 -5.68 3.88 -11.07
CA ALA A 117 -6.01 4.21 -9.68
C ALA A 117 -5.19 3.35 -8.71
N ARG A 118 -5.05 2.05 -9.00
CA ARG A 118 -4.24 1.15 -8.18
C ARG A 118 -2.78 1.56 -8.14
N SER A 119 -2.19 1.88 -9.29
CA SER A 119 -0.80 2.27 -9.41
C SER A 119 -0.50 3.58 -8.69
N VAL A 120 -1.34 4.61 -8.87
CA VAL A 120 -1.12 5.91 -8.21
C VAL A 120 -1.26 5.81 -6.70
N LEU A 121 -2.28 5.12 -6.18
CA LEU A 121 -2.44 4.92 -4.74
C LEU A 121 -1.30 4.08 -4.13
N TRP A 122 -0.79 3.11 -4.87
CA TRP A 122 0.37 2.34 -4.42
C TRP A 122 1.62 3.22 -4.31
N ASN A 123 1.87 4.07 -5.29
CA ASN A 123 2.97 5.04 -5.26
C ASN A 123 2.81 6.04 -4.11
N ASP A 124 1.59 6.48 -3.82
CA ASP A 124 1.30 7.35 -2.69
C ASP A 124 1.61 6.69 -1.35
N VAL A 125 1.25 5.42 -1.18
CA VAL A 125 1.64 4.64 0.01
C VAL A 125 3.16 4.59 0.18
N GLN A 126 3.92 4.37 -0.90
CA GLN A 126 5.38 4.36 -0.82
C GLN A 126 5.93 5.75 -0.43
N ARG A 127 5.42 6.82 -1.03
CA ARG A 127 5.81 8.20 -0.69
C ARG A 127 5.54 8.55 0.77
N LEU A 128 4.39 8.15 1.30
CA LEU A 128 4.08 8.38 2.71
C LEU A 128 5.00 7.57 3.64
N ARG A 129 5.37 6.35 3.26
CA ARG A 129 6.37 5.54 3.99
C ARG A 129 7.76 6.19 3.96
N ASP A 130 8.18 6.68 2.80
CA ASP A 130 9.46 7.38 2.64
C ASP A 130 9.46 8.68 3.44
N PHE A 131 8.39 9.45 3.40
CA PHE A 131 8.20 10.64 4.21
C PHE A 131 8.33 10.34 5.71
N ARG A 132 7.71 9.26 6.20
CA ARG A 132 7.86 8.80 7.58
C ARG A 132 9.30 8.48 7.92
N ALA A 133 9.97 7.69 7.07
CA ALA A 133 11.35 7.27 7.27
C ALA A 133 12.32 8.47 7.26
N ASP A 134 12.09 9.46 6.41
CA ASP A 134 12.89 10.67 6.32
C ASP A 134 12.72 11.54 7.58
N TYR A 135 11.49 11.65 8.08
CA TYR A 135 11.22 12.38 9.30
C TYR A 135 11.92 11.73 10.51
N GLU A 136 11.82 10.40 10.64
CA GLU A 136 12.47 9.65 11.71
C GLU A 136 14.02 9.76 11.65
N ARG A 137 14.59 9.74 10.46
CA ARG A 137 16.05 9.88 10.27
C ARG A 137 16.59 11.26 10.63
N ARG A 138 15.82 12.31 10.40
CA ARG A 138 16.26 13.68 10.69
C ARG A 138 16.28 14.01 12.18
N GLY A 139 15.86 13.10 13.03
CA GLY A 139 15.97 13.24 14.49
C GLY A 139 15.16 14.40 15.06
N TYR A 140 14.04 14.74 14.45
CA TYR A 140 13.15 15.74 15.00
C TYR A 140 12.67 15.30 16.40
N PRO A 141 12.72 16.21 17.39
CA PRO A 141 12.38 15.85 18.75
C PRO A 141 10.97 15.27 18.80
N ARG A 142 10.85 14.12 19.46
CA ARG A 142 9.55 13.55 19.82
C ARG A 142 8.96 14.47 20.89
N TYR A 143 7.96 15.25 20.51
CA TYR A 143 7.13 15.95 21.46
C TYR A 143 6.00 15.06 21.95
#